data_40af62dc91a387f041692405369ee401
#
_entry.id   40af62dc91a387f041692405369ee401
#
_cell.length_a   1.000
_cell.length_b   1.000
_cell.length_c   1.000
_cell.angle_alpha   90.00
_cell.angle_beta   90.00
_cell.angle_gamma   90.00
#
_symmetry.space_group_name_H-M   'P 1'
#
loop_
_entity.id
_entity.type
_entity.pdbx_description
1 polymer ?
#
loop_
_entity_poly.entity_id
_entity_poly.type
_entity_poly.pdbx_seq_one_letter_code
_entity_poly.pdbx_strand_id
1 'polypeptide(L)'
;MARNKYRFNPESMSFDRIRLSFKGLLIKLVTYFFAGIVISIVFYFAFSRFFDSPKEKILKRENDQLKLQLEIFEKKLSEVSTVLKDLQQRDDNLYRTIFEAEPIPRSVREAGFGGVNRYADLEGYENSDLVIETARKLDKTMKQVYVQSKSYDELIKLAMNKEEMRKCVPCIQPVANK
;
A
#
# COMPACT_ATOMS: atom_id res chain seq x y z
N MET A 1 61.38 10.51 -36.10
CA MET A 1 62.47 9.51 -36.23
C MET A 1 61.96 8.14 -35.83
N ALA A 2 61.86 7.16 -36.73
CA ALA A 2 61.39 5.81 -36.44
C ALA A 2 62.49 5.03 -35.66
N ARG A 3 62.23 4.67 -34.40
CA ARG A 3 63.12 3.87 -33.56
C ARG A 3 63.08 2.43 -34.04
N ASN A 4 64.16 1.96 -34.70
CA ASN A 4 64.27 0.57 -35.10
C ASN A 4 64.48 -0.30 -33.86
N LYS A 5 63.69 -1.32 -33.65
CA LYS A 5 63.85 -2.30 -32.57
C LYS A 5 64.60 -3.51 -33.07
N TYR A 6 65.62 -3.96 -32.35
CA TYR A 6 66.45 -5.11 -32.66
C TYR A 6 66.23 -6.19 -31.56
N ARG A 7 66.21 -7.47 -31.95
CA ARG A 7 66.16 -8.59 -31.04
C ARG A 7 67.46 -9.39 -31.22
N PHE A 8 68.15 -9.68 -30.12
CA PHE A 8 69.34 -10.51 -30.14
C PHE A 8 68.95 -11.98 -30.43
N ASN A 9 69.51 -12.61 -31.41
CA ASN A 9 69.33 -14.01 -31.72
C ASN A 9 70.55 -14.77 -31.21
N PRO A 10 70.43 -15.68 -30.20
CA PRO A 10 71.57 -16.37 -29.59
C PRO A 10 72.19 -17.44 -30.51
N GLU A 11 71.45 -17.96 -31.51
CA GLU A 11 71.96 -18.97 -32.42
C GLU A 11 72.88 -18.39 -33.51
N SER A 12 72.60 -17.17 -33.98
CA SER A 12 73.35 -16.52 -35.02
C SER A 12 74.31 -15.42 -34.48
N MET A 13 74.34 -15.20 -33.15
CA MET A 13 75.10 -14.14 -32.49
C MET A 13 74.97 -12.76 -33.14
N SER A 14 73.79 -12.48 -33.75
CA SER A 14 73.52 -11.24 -34.48
C SER A 14 72.26 -10.57 -34.00
N PHE A 15 72.14 -9.23 -34.23
CA PHE A 15 70.95 -8.46 -33.92
C PHE A 15 70.03 -8.41 -35.11
N ASP A 16 68.93 -9.18 -35.06
CA ASP A 16 67.92 -9.18 -36.11
C ASP A 16 66.95 -8.01 -35.97
N ARG A 17 66.68 -7.32 -37.08
CA ARG A 17 65.80 -6.20 -37.14
C ARG A 17 64.35 -6.70 -37.09
N ILE A 18 63.60 -6.33 -36.06
CA ILE A 18 62.19 -6.69 -35.96
C ILE A 18 61.42 -5.89 -36.99
N ARG A 19 61.00 -6.54 -38.09
CA ARG A 19 60.04 -5.96 -39.04
C ARG A 19 58.66 -6.05 -38.41
N LEU A 20 58.06 -4.88 -38.12
CA LEU A 20 56.67 -4.83 -37.65
C LEU A 20 55.76 -5.42 -38.77
N SER A 21 55.36 -6.67 -38.61
CA SER A 21 54.39 -7.28 -39.49
C SER A 21 53.04 -6.56 -39.29
N PHE A 22 52.44 -6.09 -40.39
CA PHE A 22 51.15 -5.41 -40.38
C PHE A 22 50.07 -6.27 -39.71
N LYS A 23 50.11 -7.62 -39.90
CA LYS A 23 49.28 -8.59 -39.21
C LYS A 23 49.44 -8.59 -37.67
N GLY A 24 50.69 -8.47 -37.19
CA GLY A 24 50.95 -8.41 -35.71
C GLY A 24 50.44 -7.13 -35.08
N LEU A 25 50.50 -5.99 -35.79
CA LEU A 25 49.95 -4.72 -35.33
C LEU A 25 48.43 -4.79 -35.27
N LEU A 26 47.78 -5.38 -36.27
CA LEU A 26 46.34 -5.53 -36.38
C LEU A 26 45.79 -6.47 -35.29
N ILE A 27 46.46 -7.58 -34.99
CA ILE A 27 46.09 -8.49 -33.91
C ILE A 27 46.15 -7.76 -32.57
N LYS A 28 47.21 -6.99 -32.30
CA LYS A 28 47.29 -6.20 -31.06
C LYS A 28 46.17 -5.17 -30.90
N LEU A 29 45.86 -4.49 -31.99
CA LEU A 29 44.78 -3.50 -31.99
C LEU A 29 43.42 -4.13 -31.71
N VAL A 30 43.13 -5.29 -32.32
CA VAL A 30 41.93 -6.06 -32.07
C VAL A 30 41.86 -6.56 -30.61
N THR A 31 43.00 -7.05 -30.06
CA THR A 31 43.05 -7.51 -28.67
C THR A 31 42.76 -6.36 -27.68
N TYR A 32 43.35 -5.17 -27.90
CA TYR A 32 43.04 -4.01 -27.05
C TYR A 32 41.62 -3.53 -27.19
N PHE A 33 41.04 -3.62 -28.40
CA PHE A 33 39.63 -3.26 -28.61
C PHE A 33 38.69 -4.20 -27.85
N PHE A 34 38.92 -5.52 -27.92
CA PHE A 34 38.13 -6.50 -27.16
C PHE A 34 38.31 -6.32 -25.62
N ALA A 35 39.54 -6.07 -25.17
CA ALA A 35 39.79 -5.81 -23.75
C ALA A 35 39.03 -4.56 -23.28
N GLY A 36 38.98 -3.49 -24.09
CA GLY A 36 38.22 -2.28 -23.83
C GLY A 36 36.72 -2.52 -23.73
N ILE A 37 36.17 -3.35 -24.61
CA ILE A 37 34.75 -3.72 -24.54
C ILE A 37 34.42 -4.47 -23.26
N VAL A 38 35.23 -5.46 -22.88
CA VAL A 38 35.00 -6.22 -21.65
C VAL A 38 35.04 -5.32 -20.42
N ILE A 39 36.04 -4.42 -20.33
CA ILE A 39 36.15 -3.46 -19.24
C ILE A 39 34.93 -2.51 -19.21
N SER A 40 34.49 -2.03 -20.37
CA SER A 40 33.31 -1.15 -20.48
C SER A 40 32.03 -1.83 -19.99
N ILE A 41 31.83 -3.12 -20.35
CA ILE A 41 30.67 -3.91 -19.91
C ILE A 41 30.70 -4.08 -18.38
N VAL A 42 31.84 -4.47 -17.82
CA VAL A 42 31.99 -4.61 -16.35
C VAL A 42 31.71 -3.29 -15.63
N PHE A 43 32.24 -2.18 -16.18
CA PHE A 43 32.03 -0.86 -15.60
C PHE A 43 30.56 -0.40 -15.69
N TYR A 44 29.90 -0.71 -16.82
CA TYR A 44 28.47 -0.44 -17.00
C TYR A 44 27.61 -1.20 -15.97
N PHE A 45 27.85 -2.49 -15.75
CA PHE A 45 27.14 -3.28 -14.74
C PHE A 45 27.44 -2.79 -13.31
N ALA A 46 28.68 -2.47 -13.01
CA ALA A 46 29.05 -1.92 -11.71
C ALA A 46 28.35 -0.57 -11.46
N PHE A 47 28.40 0.32 -12.45
CA PHE A 47 27.77 1.64 -12.34
C PHE A 47 26.25 1.54 -12.23
N SER A 48 25.60 0.68 -13.02
CA SER A 48 24.15 0.42 -12.95
C SER A 48 23.72 -0.16 -11.60
N ARG A 49 24.60 -0.89 -10.92
CA ARG A 49 24.30 -1.45 -9.58
C ARG A 49 24.40 -0.42 -8.44
N PHE A 50 25.29 0.58 -8.58
CA PHE A 50 25.54 1.58 -7.54
C PHE A 50 24.73 2.87 -7.72
N PHE A 51 24.29 3.17 -8.94
CA PHE A 51 23.56 4.39 -9.23
C PHE A 51 22.13 4.08 -9.65
N ASP A 52 21.18 4.27 -8.69
CA ASP A 52 19.75 4.27 -9.01
C ASP A 52 19.47 5.36 -10.06
N SER A 53 18.69 5.01 -11.07
CA SER A 53 18.24 5.98 -12.07
C SER A 53 17.49 7.14 -11.38
N PRO A 54 17.63 8.39 -11.83
CA PRO A 54 16.87 9.52 -11.29
C PRO A 54 15.36 9.25 -11.27
N LYS A 55 14.84 8.50 -12.26
CA LYS A 55 13.43 8.08 -12.31
C LYS A 55 13.07 7.10 -11.20
N GLU A 56 13.94 6.14 -10.89
CA GLU A 56 13.73 5.19 -9.79
C GLU A 56 13.68 5.90 -8.43
N LYS A 57 14.53 6.90 -8.23
CA LYS A 57 14.51 7.71 -7.00
C LYS A 57 13.22 8.51 -6.86
N ILE A 58 12.69 9.04 -7.96
CA ILE A 58 11.41 9.76 -7.95
C ILE A 58 10.27 8.78 -7.64
N LEU A 59 10.18 7.66 -8.34
CA LEU A 59 9.16 6.64 -8.11
C LEU A 59 9.20 6.08 -6.68
N LYS A 60 10.40 5.87 -6.14
CA LYS A 60 10.56 5.41 -4.76
C LYS A 60 10.03 6.44 -3.76
N ARG A 61 10.33 7.73 -3.96
CA ARG A 61 9.80 8.81 -3.12
C ARG A 61 8.27 8.92 -3.22
N GLU A 62 7.72 8.81 -4.43
CA GLU A 62 6.26 8.82 -4.63
C GLU A 62 5.61 7.62 -3.94
N ASN A 63 6.20 6.43 -4.05
CA ASN A 63 5.73 5.23 -3.36
C ASN A 63 5.77 5.39 -1.83
N ASP A 64 6.86 5.93 -1.28
CA ASP A 64 7.00 6.20 0.15
C ASP A 64 5.98 7.25 0.64
N GLN A 65 5.70 8.28 -0.18
CA GLN A 65 4.66 9.26 0.12
C GLN A 65 3.26 8.64 0.11
N LEU A 66 2.97 7.76 -0.86
CA LEU A 66 1.69 7.06 -0.91
C LEU A 66 1.51 6.11 0.28
N LYS A 67 2.56 5.40 0.69
CA LYS A 67 2.56 4.58 1.93
C LYS A 67 2.20 5.42 3.15
N LEU A 68 2.89 6.54 3.33
CA LEU A 68 2.64 7.45 4.45
C LEU A 68 1.19 7.98 4.44
N GLN A 69 0.66 8.33 3.26
CA GLN A 69 -0.73 8.77 3.15
C GLN A 69 -1.72 7.67 3.51
N LEU A 70 -1.47 6.42 3.09
CA LEU A 70 -2.30 5.27 3.46
C LEU A 70 -2.29 5.03 4.98
N GLU A 71 -1.14 5.11 5.63
CA GLU A 71 -1.02 5.02 7.10
C GLU A 71 -1.82 6.12 7.81
N ILE A 72 -1.77 7.35 7.29
CA ILE A 72 -2.57 8.46 7.82
C ILE A 72 -4.07 8.20 7.63
N PHE A 73 -4.48 7.68 6.47
CA PHE A 73 -5.87 7.30 6.22
C PHE A 73 -6.33 6.18 7.15
N GLU A 74 -5.52 5.18 7.37
CA GLU A 74 -5.81 4.09 8.31
C GLU A 74 -6.03 4.61 9.73
N LYS A 75 -5.18 5.54 10.19
CA LYS A 75 -5.34 6.20 11.49
C LYS A 75 -6.66 6.98 11.58
N LYS A 76 -6.98 7.79 10.55
CA LYS A 76 -8.24 8.52 10.49
C LYS A 76 -9.46 7.59 10.48
N LEU A 77 -9.40 6.47 9.74
CA LEU A 77 -10.46 5.47 9.75
C LEU A 77 -10.65 4.85 11.14
N SER A 78 -9.56 4.61 11.86
CA SER A 78 -9.62 4.12 13.24
C SER A 78 -10.28 5.13 14.18
N GLU A 79 -9.99 6.43 14.03
CA GLU A 79 -10.63 7.50 14.79
C GLU A 79 -12.14 7.56 14.48
N VAL A 80 -12.52 7.53 13.20
CA VAL A 80 -13.93 7.47 12.77
C VAL A 80 -14.64 6.24 13.33
N SER A 81 -13.98 5.08 13.30
CA SER A 81 -14.54 3.84 13.88
C SER A 81 -14.77 3.97 15.39
N THR A 82 -13.90 4.67 16.10
CA THR A 82 -14.05 4.92 17.55
C THR A 82 -15.26 5.83 17.81
N VAL A 83 -15.38 6.94 17.08
CA VAL A 83 -16.54 7.84 17.20
C VAL A 83 -17.84 7.11 16.86
N LEU A 84 -17.81 6.25 15.85
CA LEU A 84 -18.98 5.45 15.46
C LEU A 84 -19.39 4.47 16.56
N LYS A 85 -18.44 3.84 17.25
CA LYS A 85 -18.73 2.99 18.42
C LYS A 85 -19.37 3.77 19.56
N ASP A 86 -18.92 4.99 19.83
CA ASP A 86 -19.52 5.87 20.83
C ASP A 86 -20.97 6.22 20.46
N LEU A 87 -21.22 6.51 19.16
CA LEU A 87 -22.57 6.76 18.67
C LEU A 87 -23.48 5.53 18.80
N GLN A 88 -22.96 4.34 18.51
CA GLN A 88 -23.67 3.07 18.70
C GLN A 88 -24.01 2.82 20.18
N GLN A 89 -23.07 3.10 21.06
CA GLN A 89 -23.29 2.96 22.50
C GLN A 89 -24.33 3.94 23.04
N ARG A 90 -24.35 5.17 22.55
CA ARG A 90 -25.39 6.17 22.88
C ARG A 90 -26.76 5.75 22.32
N ASP A 91 -26.78 5.21 21.11
CA ASP A 91 -28.00 4.68 20.50
C ASP A 91 -28.60 3.58 21.41
N ASP A 92 -27.82 2.57 21.76
CA ASP A 92 -28.27 1.42 22.55
C ASP A 92 -28.64 1.79 24.00
N ASN A 93 -27.81 2.61 24.68
CA ASN A 93 -27.96 2.86 26.11
C ASN A 93 -28.86 4.06 26.44
N LEU A 94 -28.97 5.05 25.58
CA LEU A 94 -29.75 6.26 25.84
C LEU A 94 -31.02 6.29 24.99
N TYR A 95 -30.87 6.35 23.68
CA TYR A 95 -32.02 6.61 22.83
C TYR A 95 -33.02 5.47 22.81
N ARG A 96 -32.56 4.23 22.69
CA ARG A 96 -33.43 3.07 22.69
C ARG A 96 -34.09 2.82 24.05
N THR A 97 -33.38 3.11 25.12
CA THR A 97 -33.96 3.06 26.48
C THR A 97 -35.06 4.10 26.68
N ILE A 98 -34.86 5.34 26.17
CA ILE A 98 -35.86 6.42 26.27
C ILE A 98 -37.13 6.10 25.48
N PHE A 99 -36.99 5.42 24.33
CA PHE A 99 -38.09 5.07 23.44
C PHE A 99 -38.60 3.63 23.63
N GLU A 100 -38.09 2.90 24.64
CA GLU A 100 -38.45 1.49 24.90
C GLU A 100 -38.27 0.58 23.68
N ALA A 101 -37.27 0.89 22.82
CA ALA A 101 -36.97 0.15 21.61
C ALA A 101 -35.85 -0.88 21.87
N GLU A 102 -35.92 -2.01 21.19
CA GLU A 102 -34.84 -3.01 21.26
C GLU A 102 -33.55 -2.53 20.60
N PRO A 103 -32.37 -2.80 21.20
CA PRO A 103 -31.08 -2.47 20.61
C PRO A 103 -30.84 -3.30 19.34
N ILE A 104 -30.14 -2.70 18.35
CA ILE A 104 -29.76 -3.41 17.13
C ILE A 104 -28.76 -4.52 17.47
N PRO A 105 -29.01 -5.77 17.08
CA PRO A 105 -28.10 -6.88 17.35
C PRO A 105 -26.71 -6.62 16.79
N ARG A 106 -25.67 -6.98 17.55
CA ARG A 106 -24.28 -6.83 17.12
C ARG A 106 -23.97 -7.55 15.81
N SER A 107 -24.61 -8.69 15.58
CA SER A 107 -24.51 -9.43 14.32
C SER A 107 -24.90 -8.62 13.09
N VAL A 108 -25.87 -7.71 13.23
CA VAL A 108 -26.29 -6.79 12.14
C VAL A 108 -25.29 -5.65 11.97
N ARG A 109 -24.79 -5.09 13.09
CA ARG A 109 -23.80 -4.00 13.06
C ARG A 109 -22.44 -4.46 12.54
N GLU A 110 -22.03 -5.69 12.87
CA GLU A 110 -20.72 -6.25 12.53
C GLU A 110 -20.73 -7.16 11.32
N ALA A 111 -21.92 -7.38 10.69
CA ALA A 111 -22.02 -8.25 9.53
C ALA A 111 -21.06 -7.82 8.43
N GLY A 112 -20.11 -8.69 8.09
CA GLY A 112 -19.14 -8.47 7.02
C GLY A 112 -19.79 -8.55 5.63
N PHE A 113 -19.02 -8.19 4.62
CA PHE A 113 -19.35 -8.50 3.24
C PHE A 113 -18.92 -9.93 2.96
N GLY A 114 -19.84 -10.87 2.84
CA GLY A 114 -19.52 -12.26 2.46
C GLY A 114 -19.43 -12.43 0.95
N GLY A 115 -18.69 -13.44 0.51
CA GLY A 115 -18.83 -14.08 -0.79
C GLY A 115 -17.64 -13.96 -1.73
N VAL A 116 -17.31 -12.83 -2.30
CA VAL A 116 -16.32 -12.72 -3.39
C VAL A 116 -15.07 -11.96 -2.91
N ASN A 117 -13.89 -12.36 -3.38
CA ASN A 117 -12.67 -11.57 -3.19
C ASN A 117 -12.76 -10.27 -3.99
N ARG A 118 -13.27 -9.21 -3.36
CA ARG A 118 -13.47 -7.89 -3.98
C ARG A 118 -12.14 -7.16 -4.23
N TYR A 119 -11.08 -7.64 -3.62
CA TYR A 119 -9.77 -6.98 -3.61
C TYR A 119 -8.76 -7.70 -4.49
N ALA A 120 -9.21 -8.65 -5.34
CA ALA A 120 -8.33 -9.40 -6.24
C ALA A 120 -7.54 -8.48 -7.17
N ASP A 121 -8.14 -7.40 -7.65
CA ASP A 121 -7.49 -6.42 -8.54
C ASP A 121 -6.40 -5.58 -7.83
N LEU A 122 -6.37 -5.61 -6.49
CA LEU A 122 -5.37 -4.92 -5.68
C LEU A 122 -4.21 -5.83 -5.28
N GLU A 123 -4.27 -7.12 -5.61
CA GLU A 123 -3.20 -8.09 -5.37
C GLU A 123 -2.07 -7.93 -6.39
N GLY A 124 -0.85 -8.27 -6.00
CA GLY A 124 0.31 -8.32 -6.92
C GLY A 124 1.18 -7.07 -6.94
N TYR A 125 0.88 -6.05 -6.15
CA TYR A 125 1.72 -4.85 -5.97
C TYR A 125 2.49 -4.92 -4.65
N GLU A 126 3.61 -4.20 -4.55
CA GLU A 126 4.47 -4.18 -3.34
C GLU A 126 3.72 -3.77 -2.06
N ASN A 127 2.68 -2.94 -2.18
CA ASN A 127 1.89 -2.42 -1.05
C ASN A 127 0.46 -3.00 -0.99
N SER A 128 0.20 -4.12 -1.66
CA SER A 128 -1.13 -4.73 -1.76
C SER A 128 -1.77 -4.96 -0.40
N ASP A 129 -1.03 -5.48 0.56
CA ASP A 129 -1.56 -5.81 1.89
C ASP A 129 -2.09 -4.57 2.62
N LEU A 130 -1.34 -3.47 2.59
CA LEU A 130 -1.75 -2.21 3.22
C LEU A 130 -2.99 -1.61 2.54
N VAL A 131 -3.02 -1.62 1.21
CA VAL A 131 -4.16 -1.12 0.42
C VAL A 131 -5.40 -1.96 0.69
N ILE A 132 -5.29 -3.29 0.66
CA ILE A 132 -6.39 -4.23 0.90
C ILE A 132 -6.91 -4.09 2.34
N GLU A 133 -6.04 -3.96 3.33
CA GLU A 133 -6.44 -3.78 4.71
C GLU A 133 -7.19 -2.46 4.91
N THR A 134 -6.69 -1.38 4.34
CA THR A 134 -7.33 -0.06 4.37
C THR A 134 -8.70 -0.10 3.69
N ALA A 135 -8.81 -0.74 2.52
CA ALA A 135 -10.07 -0.90 1.80
C ALA A 135 -11.10 -1.72 2.61
N ARG A 136 -10.68 -2.81 3.24
CA ARG A 136 -11.55 -3.62 4.12
C ARG A 136 -12.06 -2.82 5.32
N LYS A 137 -11.19 -2.04 5.96
CA LYS A 137 -11.57 -1.17 7.08
C LYS A 137 -12.55 -0.10 6.64
N LEU A 138 -12.32 0.50 5.47
CA LEU A 138 -13.24 1.48 4.87
C LEU A 138 -14.62 0.88 4.62
N ASP A 139 -14.69 -0.25 3.92
CA ASP A 139 -15.95 -0.94 3.61
C ASP A 139 -16.73 -1.31 4.88
N LYS A 140 -16.02 -1.82 5.90
CA LYS A 140 -16.62 -2.14 7.20
C LYS A 140 -17.19 -0.90 7.88
N THR A 141 -16.43 0.19 7.90
CA THR A 141 -16.87 1.46 8.51
C THR A 141 -18.06 2.04 7.78
N MET A 142 -18.06 2.04 6.45
CA MET A 142 -19.18 2.50 5.62
C MET A 142 -20.46 1.73 5.92
N LYS A 143 -20.36 0.41 6.05
CA LYS A 143 -21.53 -0.41 6.41
C LYS A 143 -22.06 -0.08 7.81
N GLN A 144 -21.16 0.07 8.77
CA GLN A 144 -21.54 0.44 10.14
C GLN A 144 -22.22 1.81 10.19
N VAL A 145 -21.72 2.79 9.43
CA VAL A 145 -22.35 4.12 9.29
C VAL A 145 -23.75 3.99 8.68
N TYR A 146 -23.90 3.16 7.63
CA TYR A 146 -25.21 2.92 7.02
C TYR A 146 -26.21 2.32 8.02
N VAL A 147 -25.81 1.30 8.77
CA VAL A 147 -26.67 0.69 9.81
C VAL A 147 -27.03 1.72 10.88
N GLN A 148 -26.08 2.55 11.30
CA GLN A 148 -26.33 3.62 12.29
C GLN A 148 -27.29 4.69 11.76
N SER A 149 -27.15 5.07 10.50
CA SER A 149 -28.09 5.99 9.85
C SER A 149 -29.52 5.43 9.84
N LYS A 150 -29.68 4.15 9.54
CA LYS A 150 -31.00 3.47 9.60
C LYS A 150 -31.56 3.39 11.03
N SER A 151 -30.70 3.17 12.01
CA SER A 151 -31.10 3.23 13.42
C SER A 151 -31.69 4.62 13.77
N TYR A 152 -31.02 5.69 13.34
CA TYR A 152 -31.53 7.03 13.60
C TYR A 152 -32.85 7.34 12.89
N ASP A 153 -33.07 6.82 11.67
CA ASP A 153 -34.37 6.93 10.97
C ASP A 153 -35.50 6.29 11.78
N GLU A 154 -35.23 5.15 12.45
CA GLU A 154 -36.19 4.50 13.36
C GLU A 154 -36.46 5.34 14.63
N LEU A 155 -35.38 5.84 15.26
CA LEU A 155 -35.50 6.69 16.45
C LEU A 155 -36.27 7.98 16.16
N ILE A 156 -36.09 8.59 14.99
CA ILE A 156 -36.86 9.77 14.58
C ILE A 156 -38.35 9.44 14.50
N LYS A 157 -38.73 8.29 13.91
CA LYS A 157 -40.12 7.84 13.84
C LYS A 157 -40.71 7.63 15.24
N LEU A 158 -39.96 6.97 16.15
CA LEU A 158 -40.37 6.78 17.53
C LEU A 158 -40.52 8.11 18.27
N ALA A 159 -39.62 9.07 18.04
CA ALA A 159 -39.71 10.41 18.62
C ALA A 159 -40.94 11.19 18.13
N MET A 160 -41.28 11.09 16.85
CA MET A 160 -42.48 11.73 16.29
C MET A 160 -43.75 11.13 16.88
N ASN A 161 -43.79 9.83 17.15
CA ASN A 161 -44.95 9.12 17.71
C ASN A 161 -45.00 9.17 19.24
N LYS A 162 -44.03 9.80 19.91
CA LYS A 162 -43.95 9.85 21.38
C LYS A 162 -45.17 10.46 22.06
N GLU A 163 -45.81 11.44 21.46
CA GLU A 163 -47.03 12.06 22.00
C GLU A 163 -48.20 11.07 21.97
N GLU A 164 -48.32 10.27 20.93
CA GLU A 164 -49.36 9.23 20.84
C GLU A 164 -49.05 8.10 21.83
N MET A 165 -47.79 7.69 21.94
CA MET A 165 -47.35 6.69 22.93
C MET A 165 -47.68 7.12 24.35
N ARG A 166 -47.46 8.39 24.73
CA ARG A 166 -47.80 8.93 26.06
C ARG A 166 -49.31 8.90 26.36
N LYS A 167 -50.17 9.01 25.36
CA LYS A 167 -51.61 8.87 25.54
C LYS A 167 -52.02 7.42 25.84
N CYS A 168 -51.25 6.43 25.46
CA CYS A 168 -51.49 5.02 25.71
C CYS A 168 -50.95 4.53 27.05
N VAL A 169 -50.12 5.32 27.74
CA VAL A 169 -49.58 4.95 29.05
C VAL A 169 -50.61 5.28 30.11
N PRO A 170 -51.11 4.29 30.89
CA PRO A 170 -52.06 4.54 31.95
C PRO A 170 -51.52 5.46 33.03
N CYS A 171 -52.12 6.60 33.24
CA CYS A 171 -51.72 7.57 34.26
C CYS A 171 -52.04 7.13 35.69
N ILE A 172 -52.88 6.10 35.85
CA ILE A 172 -53.34 5.57 37.14
C ILE A 172 -52.99 4.09 37.21
N GLN A 173 -52.44 3.67 38.33
CA GLN A 173 -52.13 2.25 38.57
C GLN A 173 -53.41 1.46 38.60
N PRO A 174 -53.61 0.47 37.70
CA PRO A 174 -54.95 -0.22 37.56
C PRO A 174 -55.27 -1.11 38.75
N VAL A 175 -54.34 -1.41 39.62
CA VAL A 175 -54.55 -2.24 40.85
C VAL A 175 -53.87 -1.54 42.02
N ALA A 176 -54.61 -1.30 43.11
CA ALA A 176 -54.05 -0.83 44.35
C ALA A 176 -53.19 -1.95 44.99
N ASN A 177 -51.92 -1.67 45.23
CA ASN A 177 -51.09 -2.57 46.05
C ASN A 177 -51.70 -2.64 47.44
N LYS A 178 -52.16 -3.83 47.84
CA LYS A 178 -52.50 -4.17 49.22
C LYS A 178 -51.26 -4.41 50.02
#